data_f5227a5c8c3da2f32fa93eb76419ca74
#
_entry.id   f5227a5c8c3da2f32fa93eb76419ca74
#
_cell.length_a   1.000
_cell.length_b   1.000
_cell.length_c   1.000
_cell.angle_alpha   90.00
_cell.angle_beta   90.00
_cell.angle_gamma   90.00
#
_symmetry.space_group_name_H-M   'P 1'
#
loop_
_entity.id
_entity.type
_entity.pdbx_description
1 polymer ?
#
loop_
_entity_poly.entity_id
_entity_poly.type
_entity_poly.pdbx_seq_one_letter_code
_entity_poly.pdbx_strand_id
1 'polypeptide(L)'
;MTFFPEETMRRIRYLHFSIKKIEDALEKEDEHFSLDDLNLIMEYTKILNVNYKNVNHLEILKELDITPIFYDSQANVEIEIQDMMFECARVLWILAKAYSQLSEKYEDEEELENAIIAMTECSKIYKSAAYFSAAVVNQNDIGTILNSETLELNSEEARTLAQSIAALREENNNNIYFSSKLYSGLSLLSKRLFYLKKHDEKKKQQIRAQFHYDMGKACYLKARASLESSITSINKDKVTKLQQKAKWYYLKAKDIWEDMLQNISLSLEEKDNVELNLSIVNENLSENDVEQLVYEEVKKIQDPEPIIIIPENLAPFVPKSIIYLTKFVPKDLNIKRFKSYQKKKLEEKIPYSKKEKLIDKKAGVVRTINELKLLKENNEIDIEKFAELMEKYSVKLKMIDSAIEKLAKK
;
A
#
# COMPACT_ATOMS: atom_id res chain seq x y z
N MET A 1 -31.12 -28.25 -15.51
CA MET A 1 -30.87 -27.03 -16.29
C MET A 1 -29.41 -26.70 -16.09
N THR A 2 -28.59 -26.81 -17.11
CA THR A 2 -27.15 -26.57 -16.98
C THR A 2 -26.87 -25.07 -16.88
N PHE A 3 -26.05 -24.64 -15.91
CA PHE A 3 -25.72 -23.22 -15.68
C PHE A 3 -24.85 -22.65 -16.80
N PHE A 4 -24.07 -23.52 -17.47
CA PHE A 4 -23.13 -23.12 -18.50
C PHE A 4 -23.22 -24.00 -19.75
N PRO A 5 -22.89 -23.43 -20.95
CA PRO A 5 -22.59 -24.21 -22.12
C PRO A 5 -21.41 -25.16 -21.86
N GLU A 6 -21.40 -26.34 -22.51
CA GLU A 6 -20.35 -27.35 -22.31
C GLU A 6 -18.93 -26.85 -22.55
N GLU A 7 -18.73 -26.00 -23.57
CA GLU A 7 -17.45 -25.37 -23.87
C GLU A 7 -16.95 -24.46 -22.73
N THR A 8 -17.88 -23.68 -22.12
CA THR A 8 -17.59 -22.84 -20.97
C THR A 8 -17.20 -23.70 -19.76
N MET A 9 -17.90 -24.80 -19.50
CA MET A 9 -17.57 -25.71 -18.41
C MET A 9 -16.18 -26.32 -18.58
N ARG A 10 -15.84 -26.76 -19.82
CA ARG A 10 -14.48 -27.27 -20.13
C ARG A 10 -13.41 -26.20 -19.87
N ARG A 11 -13.66 -24.95 -20.25
CA ARG A 11 -12.70 -23.85 -20.05
C ARG A 11 -12.52 -23.55 -18.55
N ILE A 12 -13.59 -23.54 -17.77
CA ILE A 12 -13.55 -23.32 -16.32
C ILE A 12 -12.73 -24.42 -15.63
N ARG A 13 -12.98 -25.69 -15.96
CA ARG A 13 -12.19 -26.82 -15.43
C ARG A 13 -10.71 -26.69 -15.78
N TYR A 14 -10.39 -26.38 -17.04
CA TYR A 14 -9.02 -26.16 -17.47
C TYR A 14 -8.33 -25.06 -16.65
N LEU A 15 -9.01 -23.92 -16.43
CA LEU A 15 -8.47 -22.81 -15.64
C LEU A 15 -8.27 -23.21 -14.19
N HIS A 16 -9.22 -23.89 -13.58
CA HIS A 16 -9.11 -24.38 -12.21
C HIS A 16 -7.85 -25.26 -12.01
N PHE A 17 -7.66 -26.26 -12.89
CA PHE A 17 -6.49 -27.13 -12.83
C PHE A 17 -5.18 -26.38 -13.13
N SER A 18 -5.19 -25.41 -14.04
CA SER A 18 -4.01 -24.60 -14.33
C SER A 18 -3.62 -23.75 -13.12
N ILE A 19 -4.60 -23.19 -12.42
CA ILE A 19 -4.35 -22.37 -11.22
C ILE A 19 -3.87 -23.22 -10.06
N LYS A 20 -4.36 -24.46 -9.92
CA LYS A 20 -3.82 -25.38 -8.91
C LYS A 20 -2.33 -25.64 -9.14
N LYS A 21 -1.89 -25.82 -10.38
CA LYS A 21 -0.45 -25.96 -10.70
C LYS A 21 0.35 -24.72 -10.36
N ILE A 22 -0.20 -23.53 -10.62
CA ILE A 22 0.44 -22.25 -10.26
C ILE A 22 0.54 -22.13 -8.74
N GLU A 23 -0.49 -22.51 -8.00
CA GLU A 23 -0.49 -22.51 -6.53
C GLU A 23 0.58 -23.45 -5.98
N ASP A 24 0.67 -24.67 -6.51
CA ASP A 24 1.68 -25.66 -6.12
C ASP A 24 3.11 -25.18 -6.42
N ALA A 25 3.28 -24.35 -7.46
CA ALA A 25 4.56 -23.72 -7.81
C ALA A 25 4.93 -22.57 -6.85
N LEU A 26 3.95 -21.82 -6.36
CA LEU A 26 4.17 -20.75 -5.37
C LEU A 26 4.71 -21.22 -4.02
N GLU A 27 4.45 -22.49 -3.67
CA GLU A 27 4.97 -23.08 -2.44
C GLU A 27 6.46 -23.45 -2.57
N LYS A 28 7.01 -23.44 -3.78
CA LYS A 28 8.43 -23.64 -4.08
C LYS A 28 9.08 -22.27 -4.22
N GLU A 29 9.87 -21.86 -3.25
CA GLU A 29 10.47 -20.52 -3.12
C GLU A 29 11.26 -20.01 -4.35
N ASP A 30 11.54 -20.86 -5.34
CA ASP A 30 12.37 -20.54 -6.52
C ASP A 30 11.58 -20.23 -7.80
N GLU A 31 10.24 -20.27 -7.78
CA GLU A 31 9.45 -20.05 -9.00
C GLU A 31 8.75 -18.68 -8.98
N HIS A 32 9.03 -17.85 -9.98
CA HIS A 32 8.35 -16.58 -10.20
C HIS A 32 7.16 -16.74 -11.15
N PHE A 33 6.10 -15.98 -10.92
CA PHE A 33 4.96 -15.93 -11.84
C PHE A 33 5.38 -15.48 -13.23
N SER A 34 4.97 -16.24 -14.23
CA SER A 34 5.04 -15.80 -15.61
C SER A 34 3.86 -14.87 -15.95
N LEU A 35 3.99 -14.11 -17.04
CA LEU A 35 2.90 -13.29 -17.55
C LEU A 35 1.69 -14.15 -17.99
N ASP A 36 1.94 -15.36 -18.48
CA ASP A 36 0.89 -16.29 -18.87
C ASP A 36 0.14 -16.83 -17.66
N ASP A 37 0.82 -17.11 -16.54
CA ASP A 37 0.18 -17.50 -15.29
C ASP A 37 -0.74 -16.40 -14.78
N LEU A 38 -0.26 -15.15 -14.80
CA LEU A 38 -1.07 -14.00 -14.40
C LEU A 38 -2.33 -13.87 -15.28
N ASN A 39 -2.20 -14.08 -16.60
CA ASN A 39 -3.35 -14.05 -17.50
C ASN A 39 -4.38 -15.15 -17.20
N LEU A 40 -3.93 -16.36 -16.86
CA LEU A 40 -4.80 -17.48 -16.48
C LEU A 40 -5.56 -17.18 -15.19
N ILE A 41 -4.87 -16.68 -14.16
CA ILE A 41 -5.48 -16.29 -12.88
C ILE A 41 -6.52 -15.18 -13.10
N MET A 42 -6.19 -14.19 -13.91
CA MET A 42 -7.08 -13.08 -14.23
C MET A 42 -8.34 -13.54 -14.98
N GLU A 43 -8.21 -14.45 -15.96
CA GLU A 43 -9.34 -15.01 -16.69
C GLU A 43 -10.26 -15.80 -15.75
N TYR A 44 -9.70 -16.65 -14.90
CA TYR A 44 -10.49 -17.44 -13.95
C TYR A 44 -11.20 -16.56 -12.93
N THR A 45 -10.50 -15.59 -12.35
CA THR A 45 -11.10 -14.60 -11.44
C THR A 45 -12.29 -13.88 -12.08
N LYS A 46 -12.21 -13.55 -13.37
CA LYS A 46 -13.30 -12.93 -14.11
C LYS A 46 -14.52 -13.84 -14.21
N ILE A 47 -14.32 -15.11 -14.53
CA ILE A 47 -15.38 -16.09 -14.66
C ILE A 47 -16.09 -16.31 -13.31
N LEU A 48 -15.32 -16.51 -12.25
CA LEU A 48 -15.85 -16.66 -10.89
C LEU A 48 -16.70 -15.45 -10.48
N ASN A 49 -16.22 -14.25 -10.76
CA ASN A 49 -16.91 -13.02 -10.39
C ASN A 49 -18.22 -12.78 -11.15
N VAL A 50 -18.31 -13.15 -12.43
CA VAL A 50 -19.55 -13.03 -13.19
C VAL A 50 -20.62 -13.97 -12.64
N ASN A 51 -20.24 -15.14 -12.18
CA ASN A 51 -21.15 -16.21 -11.77
C ASN A 51 -21.54 -16.18 -10.30
N TYR A 52 -20.75 -15.56 -9.46
CA TYR A 52 -21.01 -15.38 -8.03
C TYR A 52 -22.40 -14.79 -7.72
N LYS A 53 -22.98 -13.97 -8.60
CA LYS A 53 -24.20 -13.21 -8.31
C LYS A 53 -25.52 -13.95 -8.61
N ASN A 54 -25.49 -14.98 -9.43
CA ASN A 54 -26.70 -15.39 -10.13
C ASN A 54 -27.31 -16.68 -9.60
N VAL A 55 -26.65 -17.45 -8.74
CA VAL A 55 -27.10 -18.80 -8.37
C VAL A 55 -26.60 -19.19 -6.99
N ASN A 56 -27.20 -20.23 -6.44
CA ASN A 56 -26.72 -20.95 -5.28
C ASN A 56 -25.25 -21.40 -5.51
N HIS A 57 -24.32 -20.65 -4.94
CA HIS A 57 -22.88 -20.78 -5.16
C HIS A 57 -22.30 -22.17 -4.81
N LEU A 58 -23.02 -22.97 -4.01
CA LEU A 58 -22.68 -24.36 -3.70
C LEU A 58 -23.02 -25.31 -4.86
N GLU A 59 -24.05 -25.01 -5.66
CA GLU A 59 -24.47 -25.87 -6.76
C GLU A 59 -23.64 -25.72 -8.01
N ILE A 60 -23.10 -24.52 -8.26
CA ILE A 60 -22.26 -24.25 -9.45
C ILE A 60 -21.02 -25.15 -9.46
N LEU A 61 -20.29 -25.25 -8.34
CA LEU A 61 -19.09 -26.07 -8.27
C LEU A 61 -19.39 -27.55 -8.43
N LYS A 62 -20.55 -28.02 -7.91
CA LYS A 62 -20.99 -29.40 -8.11
C LYS A 62 -21.28 -29.72 -9.57
N GLU A 63 -21.97 -28.81 -10.30
CA GLU A 63 -22.22 -28.99 -11.72
C GLU A 63 -20.93 -29.02 -12.54
N LEU A 64 -19.97 -28.21 -12.13
CA LEU A 64 -18.65 -28.13 -12.76
C LEU A 64 -17.75 -29.33 -12.41
N ASP A 65 -18.15 -30.17 -11.44
CA ASP A 65 -17.33 -31.23 -10.89
C ASP A 65 -15.96 -30.68 -10.42
N ILE A 66 -16.01 -29.56 -9.71
CA ILE A 66 -14.85 -28.86 -9.14
C ILE A 66 -14.96 -28.88 -7.63
N THR A 67 -13.93 -29.39 -6.97
CA THR A 67 -13.72 -29.23 -5.55
C THR A 67 -12.47 -28.44 -5.32
N PRO A 68 -12.57 -27.20 -4.80
CA PRO A 68 -11.39 -26.42 -4.46
C PRO A 68 -10.60 -27.10 -3.33
N ILE A 69 -9.32 -27.32 -3.57
CA ILE A 69 -8.39 -27.89 -2.61
C ILE A 69 -7.28 -26.86 -2.40
N PHE A 70 -7.00 -26.55 -1.15
CA PHE A 70 -5.97 -25.61 -0.74
C PHE A 70 -5.08 -26.24 0.33
N TYR A 71 -3.77 -26.14 0.16
CA TYR A 71 -2.84 -26.55 1.21
C TYR A 71 -2.49 -25.36 2.11
N ASP A 72 -2.85 -25.43 3.37
CA ASP A 72 -2.49 -24.44 4.38
C ASP A 72 -1.15 -24.82 5.00
N SER A 73 -0.06 -24.24 4.51
CA SER A 73 1.30 -24.52 4.97
C SER A 73 1.55 -24.10 6.41
N GLN A 74 0.79 -23.13 6.95
CA GLN A 74 0.90 -22.70 8.35
C GLN A 74 0.24 -23.71 9.30
N ALA A 75 -0.90 -24.26 8.92
CA ALA A 75 -1.60 -25.29 9.67
C ALA A 75 -1.11 -26.71 9.33
N ASN A 76 -0.33 -26.87 8.25
CA ASN A 76 0.09 -28.14 7.68
C ASN A 76 -1.08 -29.07 7.39
N VAL A 77 -2.12 -28.56 6.74
CA VAL A 77 -3.36 -29.29 6.46
C VAL A 77 -3.87 -28.97 5.06
N GLU A 78 -4.40 -30.01 4.39
CA GLU A 78 -5.15 -29.85 3.15
C GLU A 78 -6.62 -29.52 3.46
N ILE A 79 -7.14 -28.48 2.85
CA ILE A 79 -8.49 -27.97 3.04
C ILE A 79 -9.29 -28.18 1.76
N GLU A 80 -10.39 -28.89 1.90
CA GLU A 80 -11.30 -29.17 0.79
C GLU A 80 -12.67 -28.57 1.11
N ILE A 81 -13.06 -27.51 0.39
CA ILE A 81 -14.34 -26.82 0.59
C ILE A 81 -15.02 -26.56 -0.75
N GLN A 82 -16.16 -27.21 -0.97
CA GLN A 82 -16.97 -27.04 -2.17
C GLN A 82 -17.88 -25.80 -2.07
N ASP A 83 -17.23 -24.62 -1.98
CA ASP A 83 -17.90 -23.32 -1.89
C ASP A 83 -17.27 -22.32 -2.87
N MET A 84 -18.09 -21.65 -3.68
CA MET A 84 -17.64 -20.63 -4.64
C MET A 84 -16.96 -19.45 -3.95
N MET A 85 -17.37 -19.09 -2.73
CA MET A 85 -16.74 -18.00 -1.97
C MET A 85 -15.33 -18.38 -1.54
N PHE A 86 -15.14 -19.65 -1.14
CA PHE A 86 -13.82 -20.17 -0.84
C PHE A 86 -12.92 -20.14 -2.07
N GLU A 87 -13.39 -20.62 -3.22
CA GLU A 87 -12.65 -20.58 -4.47
C GLU A 87 -12.30 -19.14 -4.89
N CYS A 88 -13.21 -18.19 -4.73
CA CYS A 88 -12.94 -16.78 -4.97
C CYS A 88 -11.85 -16.24 -4.04
N ALA A 89 -11.89 -16.57 -2.74
CA ALA A 89 -10.88 -16.15 -1.77
C ALA A 89 -9.50 -16.74 -2.11
N ARG A 90 -9.45 -18.04 -2.45
CA ARG A 90 -8.24 -18.77 -2.83
C ARG A 90 -7.58 -18.14 -4.06
N VAL A 91 -8.34 -17.97 -5.14
CA VAL A 91 -7.81 -17.41 -6.40
C VAL A 91 -7.36 -15.95 -6.23
N LEU A 92 -8.07 -15.15 -5.43
CA LEU A 92 -7.64 -13.79 -5.12
C LEU A 92 -6.37 -13.77 -4.25
N TRP A 93 -6.22 -14.70 -3.33
CA TRP A 93 -4.98 -14.85 -2.56
C TRP A 93 -3.79 -15.13 -3.49
N ILE A 94 -3.93 -16.08 -4.44
CA ILE A 94 -2.90 -16.37 -5.45
C ILE A 94 -2.59 -15.12 -6.27
N LEU A 95 -3.61 -14.38 -6.71
CA LEU A 95 -3.42 -13.13 -7.46
C LEU A 95 -2.68 -12.08 -6.64
N ALA A 96 -2.98 -11.94 -5.34
CA ALA A 96 -2.29 -11.01 -4.46
C ALA A 96 -0.81 -11.37 -4.31
N LYS A 97 -0.48 -12.67 -4.17
CA LYS A 97 0.90 -13.17 -4.17
C LYS A 97 1.64 -12.83 -5.45
N ALA A 98 1.00 -13.00 -6.61
CA ALA A 98 1.58 -12.63 -7.91
C ALA A 98 1.91 -11.12 -7.99
N TYR A 99 1.01 -10.26 -7.47
CA TYR A 99 1.27 -8.82 -7.43
C TYR A 99 2.35 -8.43 -6.42
N SER A 100 2.50 -9.17 -5.31
CA SER A 100 3.62 -8.99 -4.37
C SER A 100 4.95 -9.26 -5.05
N GLN A 101 5.11 -10.42 -5.69
CA GLN A 101 6.33 -10.77 -6.43
C GLN A 101 6.62 -9.80 -7.59
N LEU A 102 5.58 -9.32 -8.27
CA LEU A 102 5.73 -8.30 -9.31
C LEU A 102 6.25 -6.98 -8.73
N SER A 103 5.83 -6.60 -7.53
CA SER A 103 6.36 -5.42 -6.84
C SER A 103 7.84 -5.60 -6.50
N GLU A 104 8.22 -6.72 -5.93
CA GLU A 104 9.60 -7.06 -5.60
C GLU A 104 10.50 -6.99 -6.84
N LYS A 105 10.06 -7.58 -7.96
CA LYS A 105 10.78 -7.48 -9.23
C LYS A 105 10.96 -6.04 -9.70
N TYR A 106 9.94 -5.19 -9.58
CA TYR A 106 10.06 -3.77 -9.95
C TYR A 106 10.95 -2.98 -9.00
N GLU A 107 11.04 -3.38 -7.72
CA GLU A 107 11.99 -2.79 -6.77
C GLU A 107 13.42 -3.14 -7.17
N ASP A 108 13.70 -4.40 -7.53
CA ASP A 108 15.00 -4.87 -8.00
C ASP A 108 15.43 -4.18 -9.32
N GLU A 109 14.47 -3.84 -10.18
CA GLU A 109 14.69 -3.11 -11.43
C GLU A 109 14.73 -1.57 -11.22
N GLU A 110 14.66 -1.08 -9.98
CA GLU A 110 14.59 0.33 -9.60
C GLU A 110 13.34 1.07 -10.15
N GLU A 111 12.33 0.33 -10.61
CA GLU A 111 11.07 0.87 -11.13
C GLU A 111 10.06 1.15 -9.99
N LEU A 112 10.45 1.97 -9.02
CA LEU A 112 9.70 2.18 -7.77
C LEU A 112 8.25 2.66 -7.97
N GLU A 113 7.93 3.37 -9.07
CA GLU A 113 6.54 3.75 -9.37
C GLU A 113 5.69 2.53 -9.70
N ASN A 114 6.21 1.58 -10.47
CA ASN A 114 5.54 0.34 -10.82
C ASN A 114 5.40 -0.57 -9.59
N ALA A 115 6.42 -0.63 -8.75
CA ALA A 115 6.39 -1.34 -7.48
C ALA A 115 5.25 -0.83 -6.56
N ILE A 116 5.13 0.50 -6.37
CA ILE A 116 4.04 1.11 -5.60
C ILE A 116 2.67 0.74 -6.16
N ILE A 117 2.52 0.74 -7.49
CA ILE A 117 1.25 0.38 -8.14
C ILE A 117 0.93 -1.08 -7.89
N ALA A 118 1.88 -1.99 -8.09
CA ALA A 118 1.71 -3.42 -7.89
C ALA A 118 1.33 -3.73 -6.43
N MET A 119 2.05 -3.16 -5.46
CA MET A 119 1.77 -3.38 -4.05
C MET A 119 0.45 -2.75 -3.59
N THR A 120 0.04 -1.62 -4.20
CA THR A 120 -1.28 -1.02 -3.97
C THR A 120 -2.41 -1.93 -4.45
N GLU A 121 -2.25 -2.57 -5.61
CA GLU A 121 -3.24 -3.54 -6.11
C GLU A 121 -3.22 -4.82 -5.26
N CYS A 122 -2.05 -5.30 -4.83
CA CYS A 122 -1.90 -6.41 -3.90
C CYS A 122 -2.74 -6.19 -2.62
N SER A 123 -2.61 -5.03 -1.98
CA SER A 123 -3.41 -4.65 -0.80
C SER A 123 -4.92 -4.74 -1.07
N LYS A 124 -5.39 -4.22 -2.20
CA LYS A 124 -6.82 -4.25 -2.57
C LYS A 124 -7.31 -5.67 -2.82
N ILE A 125 -6.49 -6.51 -3.45
CA ILE A 125 -6.84 -7.89 -3.76
C ILE A 125 -6.96 -8.70 -2.47
N TYR A 126 -6.02 -8.57 -1.53
CA TYR A 126 -6.12 -9.20 -0.21
C TYR A 126 -7.39 -8.78 0.54
N LYS A 127 -7.75 -7.50 0.50
CA LYS A 127 -8.99 -7.02 1.11
C LYS A 127 -10.24 -7.64 0.47
N SER A 128 -10.19 -7.89 -0.83
CA SER A 128 -11.27 -8.57 -1.55
C SER A 128 -11.32 -10.05 -1.20
N ALA A 129 -10.17 -10.70 -1.11
CA ALA A 129 -10.08 -12.09 -0.66
C ALA A 129 -10.66 -12.25 0.74
N ALA A 130 -10.37 -11.32 1.67
CA ALA A 130 -10.93 -11.30 3.02
C ALA A 130 -12.47 -11.23 3.01
N TYR A 131 -13.04 -10.39 2.12
CA TYR A 131 -14.49 -10.29 1.97
C TYR A 131 -15.13 -11.62 1.52
N PHE A 132 -14.55 -12.30 0.53
CA PHE A 132 -15.04 -13.58 0.08
C PHE A 132 -14.84 -14.67 1.14
N SER A 133 -13.69 -14.68 1.79
CA SER A 133 -13.42 -15.61 2.89
C SER A 133 -14.46 -15.47 4.01
N ALA A 134 -14.78 -14.24 4.42
CA ALA A 134 -15.80 -13.99 5.43
C ALA A 134 -17.22 -14.46 5.02
N ALA A 135 -17.48 -14.67 3.72
CA ALA A 135 -18.75 -15.13 3.18
C ALA A 135 -18.85 -16.67 3.01
N VAL A 136 -17.77 -17.40 3.27
CA VAL A 136 -17.77 -18.88 3.22
C VAL A 136 -18.69 -19.45 4.30
N VAL A 137 -19.48 -20.48 3.97
CA VAL A 137 -20.49 -21.02 4.88
C VAL A 137 -19.86 -21.67 6.12
N ASN A 138 -18.75 -22.41 5.95
CA ASN A 138 -18.06 -23.11 7.03
C ASN A 138 -16.77 -22.38 7.43
N GLN A 139 -16.89 -21.28 8.18
CA GLN A 139 -15.77 -20.44 8.59
C GLN A 139 -14.68 -21.18 9.38
N ASN A 140 -15.05 -22.22 10.14
CA ASN A 140 -14.12 -22.98 10.98
C ASN A 140 -13.16 -23.87 10.16
N ASP A 141 -13.49 -24.15 8.90
CA ASP A 141 -12.75 -25.09 8.06
C ASP A 141 -11.79 -24.38 7.08
N ILE A 142 -11.76 -23.05 7.07
CA ILE A 142 -11.00 -22.24 6.07
C ILE A 142 -9.48 -22.33 6.31
N GLY A 143 -9.03 -22.75 7.49
CA GLY A 143 -7.61 -22.72 7.86
C GLY A 143 -7.13 -21.34 8.32
N THR A 144 -5.81 -21.16 8.33
CA THR A 144 -5.15 -19.95 8.87
C THR A 144 -4.81 -18.94 7.77
N ILE A 145 -4.32 -19.40 6.63
CA ILE A 145 -3.85 -18.52 5.53
C ILE A 145 -5.00 -17.79 4.86
N LEU A 146 -6.09 -18.50 4.55
CA LEU A 146 -7.28 -17.94 3.90
C LEU A 146 -8.31 -17.38 4.87
N ASN A 147 -8.03 -17.36 6.17
CA ASN A 147 -8.91 -16.72 7.14
C ASN A 147 -9.06 -15.22 6.86
N SER A 148 -10.26 -14.68 7.01
CA SER A 148 -10.55 -13.27 6.71
C SER A 148 -9.70 -12.29 7.52
N GLU A 149 -9.42 -12.57 8.81
CA GLU A 149 -8.57 -11.72 9.65
C GLU A 149 -7.11 -11.73 9.15
N THR A 150 -6.59 -12.88 8.73
CA THR A 150 -5.25 -13.01 8.14
C THR A 150 -5.15 -12.27 6.82
N LEU A 151 -6.16 -12.39 5.96
CA LEU A 151 -6.20 -11.68 4.67
C LEU A 151 -6.33 -10.16 4.84
N GLU A 152 -7.08 -9.68 5.83
CA GLU A 152 -7.12 -8.26 6.18
C GLU A 152 -5.77 -7.76 6.68
N LEU A 153 -5.08 -8.55 7.49
CA LEU A 153 -3.74 -8.24 7.95
C LEU A 153 -2.74 -8.15 6.79
N ASN A 154 -2.77 -9.12 5.87
CA ASN A 154 -1.93 -9.10 4.67
C ASN A 154 -2.23 -7.87 3.79
N SER A 155 -3.49 -7.44 3.71
CA SER A 155 -3.87 -6.19 3.03
C SER A 155 -3.22 -4.96 3.67
N GLU A 156 -3.21 -4.87 4.99
CA GLU A 156 -2.57 -3.73 5.69
C GLU A 156 -1.03 -3.81 5.62
N GLU A 157 -0.44 -5.00 5.58
CA GLU A 157 1.00 -5.19 5.34
C GLU A 157 1.39 -4.70 3.95
N ALA A 158 0.68 -5.12 2.91
CA ALA A 158 0.91 -4.67 1.54
C ALA A 158 0.72 -3.14 1.40
N ARG A 159 -0.26 -2.58 2.10
CA ARG A 159 -0.47 -1.13 2.16
C ARG A 159 0.70 -0.39 2.80
N THR A 160 1.24 -0.95 3.88
CA THR A 160 2.39 -0.38 4.60
C THR A 160 3.64 -0.44 3.73
N LEU A 161 3.85 -1.54 3.00
CA LEU A 161 4.97 -1.70 2.08
C LEU A 161 4.88 -0.72 0.90
N ALA A 162 3.71 -0.56 0.28
CA ALA A 162 3.51 0.47 -0.76
C ALA A 162 3.83 1.89 -0.28
N GLN A 163 3.50 2.21 0.97
CA GLN A 163 3.84 3.48 1.61
C GLN A 163 5.36 3.62 1.82
N SER A 164 6.04 2.54 2.21
CA SER A 164 7.49 2.50 2.39
C SER A 164 8.22 2.77 1.07
N ILE A 165 7.85 2.06 0.00
CA ILE A 165 8.42 2.25 -1.34
C ILE A 165 8.19 3.69 -1.82
N ALA A 166 7.02 4.27 -1.56
CA ALA A 166 6.74 5.65 -1.93
C ALA A 166 7.60 6.66 -1.15
N ALA A 167 7.85 6.42 0.13
CA ALA A 167 8.70 7.27 0.95
C ALA A 167 10.16 7.23 0.45
N LEU A 168 10.66 6.03 0.13
CA LEU A 168 11.98 5.80 -0.45
C LEU A 168 12.12 6.46 -1.83
N ARG A 169 11.13 6.31 -2.71
CA ARG A 169 11.12 6.95 -4.04
C ARG A 169 11.27 8.47 -3.93
N GLU A 170 10.50 9.10 -3.05
CA GLU A 170 10.58 10.56 -2.88
C GLU A 170 11.90 11.00 -2.24
N GLU A 171 12.49 10.17 -1.37
CA GLU A 171 13.83 10.41 -0.84
C GLU A 171 14.90 10.34 -1.94
N ASN A 172 14.85 9.31 -2.80
CA ASN A 172 15.77 9.14 -3.93
C ASN A 172 15.62 10.28 -4.96
N ASN A 173 14.42 10.82 -5.13
CA ASN A 173 14.14 12.00 -5.97
C ASN A 173 14.52 13.34 -5.31
N ASN A 174 15.18 13.30 -4.15
CA ASN A 174 15.53 14.47 -3.34
C ASN A 174 14.34 15.36 -2.94
N ASN A 175 13.12 14.81 -2.91
CA ASN A 175 11.91 15.48 -2.44
C ASN A 175 11.76 15.32 -0.92
N ILE A 176 12.76 15.82 -0.19
CA ILE A 176 12.99 15.58 1.23
C ILE A 176 11.79 15.96 2.10
N TYR A 177 11.16 17.10 1.81
CA TYR A 177 9.99 17.55 2.57
C TYR A 177 8.79 16.62 2.43
N PHE A 178 8.53 16.15 1.21
CA PHE A 178 7.42 15.23 0.94
C PHE A 178 7.71 13.84 1.49
N SER A 179 8.93 13.35 1.33
CA SER A 179 9.41 12.10 1.93
C SER A 179 9.22 12.09 3.45
N SER A 180 9.54 13.20 4.15
CA SER A 180 9.32 13.28 5.60
C SER A 180 7.86 13.05 6.00
N LYS A 181 6.90 13.53 5.21
CA LYS A 181 5.47 13.32 5.45
C LYS A 181 5.03 11.89 5.16
N LEU A 182 5.62 11.25 4.15
CA LEU A 182 5.36 9.85 3.82
C LEU A 182 5.89 8.92 4.91
N TYR A 183 7.09 9.15 5.44
CA TYR A 183 7.63 8.39 6.59
C TYR A 183 6.79 8.61 7.86
N SER A 184 6.28 9.81 8.10
CA SER A 184 5.32 10.04 9.19
C SER A 184 4.02 9.24 8.99
N GLY A 185 3.52 9.15 7.76
CA GLY A 185 2.39 8.29 7.39
C GLY A 185 2.70 6.81 7.57
N LEU A 186 3.89 6.38 7.17
CA LEU A 186 4.37 5.00 7.33
C LEU A 186 4.40 4.60 8.82
N SER A 187 4.92 5.46 9.68
CA SER A 187 4.93 5.19 11.13
C SER A 187 3.51 4.99 11.69
N LEU A 188 2.50 5.72 11.21
CA LEU A 188 1.10 5.49 11.60
C LEU A 188 0.57 4.14 11.13
N LEU A 189 0.92 3.70 9.93
CA LEU A 189 0.55 2.38 9.41
C LEU A 189 1.23 1.26 10.21
N SER A 190 2.53 1.39 10.50
CA SER A 190 3.27 0.46 11.37
C SER A 190 2.63 0.35 12.76
N LYS A 191 2.24 1.49 13.36
CA LYS A 191 1.50 1.50 14.62
C LYS A 191 0.17 0.75 14.53
N ARG A 192 -0.57 0.90 13.44
CA ARG A 192 -1.82 0.17 13.22
C ARG A 192 -1.58 -1.34 13.10
N LEU A 193 -0.58 -1.76 12.32
CA LEU A 193 -0.19 -3.16 12.21
C LEU A 193 0.16 -3.78 13.56
N PHE A 194 0.86 -3.04 14.43
CA PHE A 194 1.18 -3.49 15.79
C PHE A 194 -0.07 -3.88 16.58
N TYR A 195 -1.16 -3.11 16.47
CA TYR A 195 -2.40 -3.42 17.17
C TYR A 195 -3.21 -4.55 16.52
N LEU A 196 -3.07 -4.77 15.22
CA LEU A 196 -3.75 -5.85 14.50
C LEU A 196 -3.10 -7.21 14.75
N LYS A 197 -1.78 -7.30 14.93
CA LYS A 197 -1.04 -8.54 15.23
C LYS A 197 -1.18 -8.94 16.71
N LYS A 198 -2.28 -9.62 17.06
CA LYS A 198 -2.61 -9.93 18.45
C LYS A 198 -1.73 -11.02 19.09
N HIS A 199 -1.20 -11.95 18.32
CA HIS A 199 -0.62 -13.22 18.85
C HIS A 199 0.85 -13.47 18.48
N ASP A 200 1.49 -12.63 17.69
CA ASP A 200 2.88 -12.78 17.28
C ASP A 200 3.74 -11.68 17.94
N GLU A 201 4.26 -11.98 19.11
CA GLU A 201 5.04 -11.03 19.90
C GLU A 201 6.36 -10.64 19.20
N LYS A 202 6.99 -11.58 18.47
CA LYS A 202 8.22 -11.31 17.72
C LYS A 202 7.96 -10.28 16.60
N LYS A 203 6.96 -10.52 15.77
CA LYS A 203 6.57 -9.56 14.72
C LYS A 203 6.10 -8.23 15.30
N LYS A 204 5.43 -8.22 16.46
CA LYS A 204 5.08 -6.97 17.14
C LYS A 204 6.29 -6.14 17.54
N GLN A 205 7.33 -6.76 18.10
CA GLN A 205 8.54 -6.02 18.46
C GLN A 205 9.23 -5.46 17.21
N GLN A 206 9.30 -6.23 16.13
CA GLN A 206 9.83 -5.78 14.85
C GLN A 206 9.06 -4.57 14.30
N ILE A 207 7.71 -4.64 14.26
CA ILE A 207 6.85 -3.54 13.83
C ILE A 207 6.99 -2.32 14.75
N ARG A 208 7.15 -2.53 16.07
CA ARG A 208 7.36 -1.45 17.03
C ARG A 208 8.69 -0.74 16.81
N ALA A 209 9.76 -1.48 16.54
CA ALA A 209 11.05 -0.89 16.19
C ALA A 209 10.96 -0.09 14.90
N GLN A 210 10.33 -0.66 13.87
CA GLN A 210 10.08 0.01 12.58
C GLN A 210 9.27 1.30 12.75
N PHE A 211 8.21 1.30 13.54
CA PHE A 211 7.45 2.51 13.88
C PHE A 211 8.35 3.63 14.42
N HIS A 212 9.25 3.30 15.35
CA HIS A 212 10.17 4.28 15.90
C HIS A 212 11.19 4.76 14.86
N TYR A 213 11.73 3.85 14.06
CA TYR A 213 12.65 4.20 12.97
C TYR A 213 11.99 5.17 11.97
N ASP A 214 10.80 4.84 11.47
CA ASP A 214 10.09 5.66 10.48
C ASP A 214 9.80 7.07 11.00
N MET A 215 9.39 7.20 12.26
CA MET A 215 9.17 8.49 12.88
C MET A 215 10.48 9.27 13.09
N GLY A 216 11.55 8.59 13.43
CA GLY A 216 12.90 9.16 13.49
C GLY A 216 13.33 9.74 12.15
N LYS A 217 13.18 8.95 11.09
CA LYS A 217 13.48 9.34 9.70
C LYS A 217 12.61 10.52 9.26
N ALA A 218 11.32 10.50 9.57
CA ALA A 218 10.40 11.60 9.28
C ALA A 218 10.85 12.92 9.93
N CYS A 219 11.24 12.90 11.21
CA CYS A 219 11.71 14.08 11.93
C CYS A 219 13.06 14.58 11.38
N TYR A 220 13.99 13.67 11.08
CA TYR A 220 15.29 14.00 10.50
C TYR A 220 15.14 14.68 9.13
N LEU A 221 14.37 14.08 8.22
CA LEU A 221 14.13 14.65 6.88
C LEU A 221 13.40 16.00 6.95
N LYS A 222 12.45 16.18 7.88
CA LYS A 222 11.81 17.49 8.10
C LYS A 222 12.79 18.55 8.59
N ALA A 223 13.74 18.19 9.47
CA ALA A 223 14.78 19.08 9.91
C ALA A 223 15.70 19.48 8.75
N ARG A 224 16.12 18.50 7.94
CA ARG A 224 16.94 18.72 6.74
C ARG A 224 16.23 19.60 5.71
N ALA A 225 15.00 19.32 5.37
CA ALA A 225 14.19 20.15 4.45
C ALA A 225 14.02 21.60 4.97
N SER A 226 13.95 21.79 6.29
CA SER A 226 13.86 23.11 6.91
C SER A 226 15.19 23.88 6.79
N LEU A 227 16.33 23.20 6.75
CA LEU A 227 17.63 23.82 6.49
C LEU A 227 17.79 24.23 5.03
N GLU A 228 17.38 23.38 4.10
CA GLU A 228 17.50 23.62 2.66
C GLU A 228 16.57 24.74 2.14
N SER A 229 15.37 24.90 2.73
CA SER A 229 14.37 25.88 2.29
C SER A 229 14.60 27.32 2.80
N SER A 230 15.55 27.54 3.68
CA SER A 230 15.65 28.83 4.42
C SER A 230 16.71 29.75 3.84
N ILE A 231 16.30 30.63 2.96
CA ILE A 231 17.13 31.75 2.48
C ILE A 231 17.16 32.93 3.48
N THR A 232 16.20 33.03 4.43
CA THR A 232 16.01 34.24 5.27
C THR A 232 15.66 34.00 6.72
N SER A 233 16.25 33.56 7.58
CA SER A 233 15.98 33.33 9.04
C SER A 233 15.51 31.90 9.39
N ILE A 234 16.45 31.00 9.40
CA ILE A 234 16.26 29.66 9.96
C ILE A 234 15.93 29.80 11.44
N ASN A 235 14.81 29.26 11.86
CA ASN A 235 14.60 28.99 13.27
C ASN A 235 15.47 27.77 13.68
N LYS A 236 16.75 28.03 13.94
CA LYS A 236 17.76 27.00 14.29
C LYS A 236 17.29 26.15 15.47
N ASP A 237 16.61 26.75 16.43
CA ASP A 237 16.04 26.06 17.59
C ASP A 237 15.02 25.00 17.19
N LYS A 238 14.13 25.32 16.22
CA LYS A 238 13.14 24.34 15.69
C LYS A 238 13.79 23.18 14.96
N VAL A 239 14.85 23.45 14.18
CA VAL A 239 15.61 22.40 13.47
C VAL A 239 16.30 21.50 14.47
N THR A 240 17.05 22.07 15.44
CA THR A 240 17.72 21.31 16.48
C THR A 240 16.75 20.44 17.26
N LYS A 241 15.57 20.97 17.64
CA LYS A 241 14.53 20.19 18.32
C LYS A 241 14.03 19.00 17.48
N LEU A 242 13.85 19.17 16.17
CA LEU A 242 13.47 18.07 15.29
C LEU A 242 14.57 17.01 15.18
N GLN A 243 15.84 17.40 15.10
CA GLN A 243 16.97 16.50 15.11
C GLN A 243 17.10 15.73 16.44
N GLN A 244 16.91 16.41 17.56
CA GLN A 244 16.89 15.78 18.89
C GLN A 244 15.73 14.78 19.02
N LYS A 245 14.55 15.12 18.46
CA LYS A 245 13.41 14.20 18.40
C LYS A 245 13.71 12.99 17.52
N ALA A 246 14.33 13.17 16.36
CA ALA A 246 14.78 12.08 15.50
C ALA A 246 15.72 11.13 16.25
N LYS A 247 16.74 11.68 16.92
CA LYS A 247 17.68 10.90 17.72
C LYS A 247 17.00 10.06 18.79
N TRP A 248 16.03 10.63 19.51
CA TRP A 248 15.25 9.90 20.50
C TRP A 248 14.53 8.69 19.90
N TYR A 249 13.87 8.86 18.75
CA TYR A 249 13.18 7.78 18.07
C TYR A 249 14.13 6.70 17.53
N TYR A 250 15.28 7.08 16.96
CA TYR A 250 16.30 6.13 16.50
C TYR A 250 16.87 5.30 17.66
N LEU A 251 17.13 5.92 18.81
CA LEU A 251 17.59 5.21 20.00
C LEU A 251 16.53 4.21 20.47
N LYS A 252 15.23 4.56 20.43
CA LYS A 252 14.15 3.62 20.76
C LYS A 252 14.06 2.44 19.81
N ALA A 253 14.23 2.67 18.50
CA ALA A 253 14.29 1.59 17.52
C ALA A 253 15.48 0.67 17.79
N LYS A 254 16.66 1.26 18.03
CA LYS A 254 17.89 0.53 18.38
C LYS A 254 17.71 -0.33 19.63
N ASP A 255 17.24 0.25 20.73
CA ASP A 255 16.98 -0.48 21.99
C ASP A 255 16.13 -1.74 21.76
N ILE A 256 15.07 -1.64 20.92
CA ILE A 256 14.17 -2.76 20.66
C ILE A 256 14.85 -3.82 19.79
N TRP A 257 15.57 -3.44 18.73
CA TRP A 257 16.26 -4.40 17.87
C TRP A 257 17.43 -5.09 18.61
N GLU A 258 18.15 -4.40 19.49
CA GLU A 258 19.18 -5.00 20.35
C GLU A 258 18.55 -6.01 21.33
N ASP A 259 17.41 -5.66 21.93
CA ASP A 259 16.66 -6.57 22.80
C ASP A 259 16.18 -7.81 22.03
N MET A 260 15.71 -7.66 20.79
CA MET A 260 15.31 -8.78 19.94
C MET A 260 16.47 -9.75 19.68
N LEU A 261 17.69 -9.25 19.40
CA LEU A 261 18.86 -10.11 19.18
C LEU A 261 19.27 -10.87 20.43
N GLN A 262 19.06 -10.27 21.61
CA GLN A 262 19.49 -10.87 22.89
C GLN A 262 18.47 -11.82 23.49
N ASN A 263 17.17 -11.49 23.36
CA ASN A 263 16.12 -12.11 24.18
C ASN A 263 15.07 -12.87 23.38
N ILE A 264 15.09 -12.78 22.01
CA ILE A 264 14.10 -13.46 21.16
C ILE A 264 14.80 -14.49 20.28
N SER A 265 14.21 -15.69 20.19
CA SER A 265 14.69 -16.72 19.27
C SER A 265 14.35 -16.32 17.82
N LEU A 266 15.35 -15.93 17.06
CA LEU A 266 15.24 -15.53 15.65
C LEU A 266 15.81 -16.63 14.76
N SER A 267 15.23 -16.81 13.56
CA SER A 267 15.87 -17.56 12.48
C SER A 267 17.13 -16.81 11.99
N LEU A 268 17.95 -17.46 11.17
CA LEU A 268 19.16 -16.83 10.62
C LEU A 268 18.79 -15.59 9.79
N GLU A 269 17.84 -15.73 8.89
CA GLU A 269 17.34 -14.64 8.05
C GLU A 269 16.77 -13.47 8.87
N GLU A 270 15.97 -13.75 9.89
CA GLU A 270 15.44 -12.70 10.77
C GLU A 270 16.54 -11.98 11.55
N LYS A 271 17.58 -12.70 11.97
CA LYS A 271 18.74 -12.12 12.63
C LYS A 271 19.49 -11.20 11.70
N ASP A 272 19.78 -11.63 10.47
CA ASP A 272 20.45 -10.82 9.45
C ASP A 272 19.67 -9.53 9.16
N ASN A 273 18.33 -9.62 9.05
CA ASN A 273 17.45 -8.47 8.87
C ASN A 273 17.51 -7.48 10.05
N VAL A 274 17.53 -7.97 11.29
CA VAL A 274 17.64 -7.11 12.47
C VAL A 274 19.01 -6.46 12.55
N GLU A 275 20.10 -7.17 12.25
CA GLU A 275 21.47 -6.64 12.20
C GLU A 275 21.60 -5.57 11.11
N LEU A 276 21.00 -5.76 9.93
CA LEU A 276 20.95 -4.75 8.88
C LEU A 276 20.25 -3.47 9.35
N ASN A 277 19.06 -3.61 9.97
CA ASN A 277 18.32 -2.47 10.51
C ASN A 277 19.11 -1.72 11.59
N LEU A 278 19.82 -2.43 12.45
CA LEU A 278 20.72 -1.85 13.45
C LEU A 278 21.88 -1.08 12.81
N SER A 279 22.46 -1.60 11.73
CA SER A 279 23.50 -0.88 10.98
C SER A 279 22.98 0.45 10.44
N ILE A 280 21.79 0.43 9.79
CA ILE A 280 21.15 1.63 9.25
C ILE A 280 20.84 2.66 10.35
N VAL A 281 20.32 2.21 11.49
CA VAL A 281 20.04 3.12 12.63
C VAL A 281 21.31 3.73 13.20
N ASN A 282 22.37 2.95 13.33
CA ASN A 282 23.64 3.46 13.84
C ASN A 282 24.25 4.50 12.89
N GLU A 283 24.14 4.33 11.58
CA GLU A 283 24.53 5.32 10.58
C GLU A 283 23.73 6.62 10.77
N ASN A 284 22.37 6.53 10.82
CA ASN A 284 21.51 7.71 11.04
C ASN A 284 21.79 8.40 12.39
N LEU A 285 22.18 7.66 13.43
CA LEU A 285 22.57 8.22 14.71
C LEU A 285 23.92 8.96 14.63
N SER A 286 24.89 8.45 13.84
CA SER A 286 26.18 9.10 13.63
C SER A 286 26.05 10.41 12.85
N GLU A 287 25.13 10.47 11.88
CA GLU A 287 24.85 11.70 11.11
C GLU A 287 24.12 12.76 11.95
N ASN A 288 23.42 12.35 13.01
CA ASN A 288 22.56 13.20 13.83
C ASN A 288 23.22 13.49 15.20
N ASP A 289 24.38 14.12 15.18
CA ASP A 289 25.16 14.45 16.40
C ASP A 289 24.57 15.66 17.14
N VAL A 290 23.47 15.44 17.83
CA VAL A 290 22.82 16.42 18.71
C VAL A 290 22.61 15.83 20.10
N GLU A 291 22.40 16.70 21.10
CA GLU A 291 22.11 16.27 22.47
C GLU A 291 20.78 15.50 22.53
N GLN A 292 20.71 14.44 23.33
CA GLN A 292 19.50 13.63 23.53
C GLN A 292 18.53 14.36 24.47
N LEU A 293 17.25 14.45 24.07
CA LEU A 293 16.18 14.95 24.92
C LEU A 293 15.53 13.83 25.76
N VAL A 294 14.96 14.24 26.89
CA VAL A 294 14.08 13.38 27.69
C VAL A 294 12.67 13.31 27.07
N TYR A 295 11.95 12.23 27.34
CA TYR A 295 10.63 11.96 26.72
C TYR A 295 9.62 13.10 26.85
N GLU A 296 9.57 13.77 28.01
CA GLU A 296 8.61 14.87 28.26
C GLU A 296 8.87 16.10 27.37
N GLU A 297 10.11 16.31 26.95
CA GLU A 297 10.48 17.38 26.02
C GLU A 297 10.19 16.97 24.59
N VAL A 298 10.47 15.70 24.22
CA VAL A 298 10.15 15.13 22.91
C VAL A 298 8.68 15.24 22.58
N LYS A 299 7.77 14.99 23.54
CA LYS A 299 6.32 15.12 23.36
C LYS A 299 5.86 16.53 22.97
N LYS A 300 6.58 17.56 23.39
CA LYS A 300 6.23 18.96 23.08
C LYS A 300 6.56 19.36 21.64
N ILE A 301 7.39 18.56 20.95
CA ILE A 301 7.79 18.81 19.58
C ILE A 301 6.76 18.19 18.64
N GLN A 302 6.18 18.99 17.75
CA GLN A 302 5.17 18.50 16.80
C GLN A 302 5.78 17.54 15.76
N ASP A 303 5.14 16.38 15.57
CA ASP A 303 5.49 15.44 14.52
C ASP A 303 5.33 16.04 13.12
N PRO A 304 6.03 15.52 12.10
CA PRO A 304 5.71 15.83 10.70
C PRO A 304 4.26 15.47 10.40
N GLU A 305 3.58 16.30 9.61
CA GLU A 305 2.21 16.01 9.16
C GLU A 305 2.22 14.71 8.31
N PRO A 306 1.42 13.68 8.65
CA PRO A 306 1.45 12.44 7.92
C PRO A 306 0.70 12.53 6.60
N ILE A 307 1.24 11.89 5.55
CA ILE A 307 0.54 11.63 4.30
C ILE A 307 0.50 10.13 4.07
N ILE A 308 -0.70 9.58 3.85
CA ILE A 308 -0.92 8.17 3.53
C ILE A 308 -1.42 8.10 2.08
N ILE A 309 -0.68 7.38 1.22
CA ILE A 309 -0.98 7.29 -0.21
C ILE A 309 -2.19 6.40 -0.51
N ILE A 310 -2.43 5.37 0.32
CA ILE A 310 -3.56 4.46 0.18
C ILE A 310 -4.53 4.74 1.32
N PRO A 311 -5.72 5.30 1.06
CA PRO A 311 -6.68 5.63 2.11
C PRO A 311 -7.24 4.37 2.79
N GLU A 312 -7.62 4.48 4.05
CA GLU A 312 -8.15 3.39 4.88
C GLU A 312 -9.46 2.80 4.34
N ASN A 313 -10.31 3.66 3.81
CA ASN A 313 -11.61 3.30 3.24
C ASN A 313 -11.50 2.83 1.78
N LEU A 314 -10.55 1.97 1.49
CA LEU A 314 -10.66 1.13 0.32
C LEU A 314 -11.92 0.30 0.54
N ALA A 315 -13.03 0.69 -0.10
CA ALA A 315 -14.24 -0.10 -0.07
C ALA A 315 -13.87 -1.54 -0.43
N PRO A 316 -14.34 -2.53 0.34
CA PRO A 316 -14.13 -3.92 -0.01
C PRO A 316 -14.54 -4.07 -1.46
N PHE A 317 -13.74 -4.75 -2.24
CA PHE A 317 -13.97 -4.92 -3.65
C PHE A 317 -15.34 -5.56 -3.83
N VAL A 318 -16.31 -4.77 -4.21
CA VAL A 318 -17.57 -5.31 -4.70
C VAL A 318 -17.24 -6.04 -6.01
N PRO A 319 -17.86 -7.20 -6.31
CA PRO A 319 -17.60 -8.01 -7.52
C PRO A 319 -17.50 -7.24 -8.85
N LYS A 320 -18.13 -6.10 -8.98
CA LYS A 320 -17.97 -5.16 -10.11
C LYS A 320 -16.53 -4.69 -10.32
N SER A 321 -15.71 -4.67 -9.28
CA SER A 321 -14.33 -4.17 -9.33
C SER A 321 -13.35 -5.24 -9.77
N ILE A 322 -13.62 -6.52 -9.54
CA ILE A 322 -12.82 -7.64 -10.06
C ILE A 322 -12.89 -7.65 -11.60
N ILE A 323 -14.05 -7.33 -12.20
CA ILE A 323 -14.21 -7.15 -13.65
C ILE A 323 -13.25 -6.06 -14.18
N TYR A 324 -12.88 -5.09 -13.37
CA TYR A 324 -11.94 -4.03 -13.75
C TYR A 324 -10.48 -4.45 -13.59
N LEU A 325 -10.14 -5.25 -12.60
CA LEU A 325 -8.82 -5.87 -12.50
C LEU A 325 -8.53 -6.71 -13.75
N THR A 326 -9.52 -7.46 -14.25
CA THR A 326 -9.38 -8.32 -15.44
C THR A 326 -9.28 -7.55 -16.77
N LYS A 327 -9.65 -6.28 -16.82
CA LYS A 327 -9.38 -5.40 -17.98
C LYS A 327 -7.94 -4.86 -17.97
N PHE A 328 -7.26 -4.98 -16.86
CA PHE A 328 -5.85 -4.64 -16.67
C PHE A 328 -4.96 -5.85 -16.88
N VAL A 329 -5.00 -6.43 -18.08
CA VAL A 329 -3.90 -7.27 -18.51
C VAL A 329 -2.72 -6.33 -18.75
N PRO A 330 -1.59 -6.53 -18.06
CA PRO A 330 -0.42 -5.68 -18.24
C PRO A 330 0.29 -5.97 -19.55
N LYS A 331 -0.43 -5.92 -20.72
CA LYS A 331 0.26 -5.88 -22.01
C LYS A 331 1.13 -4.64 -22.14
N ASP A 332 0.72 -3.60 -21.44
CA ASP A 332 1.49 -2.38 -21.19
C ASP A 332 0.97 -1.85 -19.86
N LEU A 333 1.72 -1.97 -18.79
CA LEU A 333 1.54 -1.19 -17.58
C LEU A 333 1.74 0.28 -17.95
N ASN A 334 0.81 0.82 -18.75
CA ASN A 334 0.84 2.20 -19.16
C ASN A 334 0.32 3.03 -17.99
N ILE A 335 1.24 3.41 -17.12
CA ILE A 335 1.05 4.21 -15.90
C ILE A 335 0.13 5.40 -16.14
N LYS A 336 0.18 6.01 -17.33
CA LYS A 336 -0.71 7.12 -17.70
C LYS A 336 -2.19 6.70 -17.76
N ARG A 337 -2.50 5.49 -18.24
CA ARG A 337 -3.87 4.94 -18.26
C ARG A 337 -4.35 4.60 -16.86
N PHE A 338 -3.49 4.07 -16.00
CA PHE A 338 -3.83 3.75 -14.61
C PHE A 338 -4.15 5.02 -13.79
N LYS A 339 -3.31 6.06 -13.89
CA LYS A 339 -3.57 7.37 -13.24
C LYS A 339 -4.89 8.01 -13.68
N SER A 340 -5.20 7.98 -14.98
CA SER A 340 -6.47 8.52 -15.50
C SER A 340 -7.69 7.71 -15.07
N TYR A 341 -7.52 6.40 -14.91
CA TYR A 341 -8.59 5.49 -14.50
C TYR A 341 -8.89 5.58 -13.00
N GLN A 342 -7.88 5.62 -12.14
CA GLN A 342 -8.07 5.88 -10.70
C GLN A 342 -8.72 7.22 -10.43
N LYS A 343 -8.28 8.27 -11.15
CA LYS A 343 -8.85 9.61 -11.04
C LYS A 343 -10.35 9.62 -11.40
N LYS A 344 -10.73 8.98 -12.50
CA LYS A 344 -12.12 8.89 -12.96
C LYS A 344 -13.02 8.12 -12.01
N LYS A 345 -12.50 7.07 -11.37
CA LYS A 345 -13.27 6.20 -10.46
C LYS A 345 -13.39 6.76 -9.04
N LEU A 346 -12.38 7.48 -8.56
CA LEU A 346 -12.44 8.25 -7.31
C LEU A 346 -13.49 9.39 -7.43
N GLU A 347 -13.60 10.01 -8.60
CA GLU A 347 -14.60 11.05 -8.86
C GLU A 347 -16.05 10.51 -8.90
N GLU A 348 -16.25 9.24 -9.31
CA GLU A 348 -17.59 8.65 -9.51
C GLU A 348 -18.23 8.02 -8.25
N LYS A 349 -17.50 7.73 -7.18
CA LYS A 349 -18.01 6.84 -6.10
C LYS A 349 -17.97 7.33 -4.66
N ILE A 350 -17.32 8.44 -4.37
CA ILE A 350 -17.36 9.03 -3.04
C ILE A 350 -18.29 10.24 -3.10
N PRO A 351 -19.37 10.30 -2.31
CA PRO A 351 -20.11 11.54 -2.16
C PRO A 351 -19.26 12.51 -1.34
N TYR A 352 -18.24 13.08 -2.00
CA TYR A 352 -17.48 14.18 -1.42
C TYR A 352 -18.43 15.29 -1.04
N SER A 353 -18.31 15.78 0.18
CA SER A 353 -18.97 17.00 0.58
C SER A 353 -18.57 18.12 -0.39
N LYS A 354 -19.43 19.12 -0.58
CA LYS A 354 -19.08 20.28 -1.43
C LYS A 354 -17.75 20.91 -1.02
N LYS A 355 -17.41 20.85 0.26
CA LYS A 355 -16.16 21.37 0.82
C LYS A 355 -14.94 20.54 0.39
N GLU A 356 -15.02 19.23 0.45
CA GLU A 356 -13.93 18.32 0.03
C GLU A 356 -13.66 18.46 -1.47
N LYS A 357 -14.69 18.54 -2.31
CA LYS A 357 -14.54 18.80 -3.75
C LYS A 357 -13.81 20.12 -4.06
N LEU A 358 -14.02 21.16 -3.24
CA LEU A 358 -13.34 22.42 -3.39
C LEU A 358 -11.88 22.36 -2.90
N ILE A 359 -11.60 21.61 -1.84
CA ILE A 359 -10.24 21.37 -1.35
C ILE A 359 -9.41 20.63 -2.40
N ASP A 360 -9.96 19.58 -3.03
CA ASP A 360 -9.28 18.85 -4.10
C ASP A 360 -9.03 19.72 -5.33
N LYS A 361 -10.01 20.56 -5.71
CA LYS A 361 -9.83 21.53 -6.79
C LYS A 361 -8.74 22.55 -6.48
N LYS A 362 -8.66 23.01 -5.21
CA LYS A 362 -7.60 23.90 -4.75
C LYS A 362 -6.24 23.25 -4.88
N ALA A 363 -6.10 22.02 -4.42
CA ALA A 363 -4.85 21.25 -4.51
C ALA A 363 -4.40 21.06 -5.98
N GLY A 364 -5.34 20.82 -6.90
CA GLY A 364 -5.06 20.73 -8.34
C GLY A 364 -4.55 22.07 -8.92
N VAL A 365 -5.18 23.18 -8.55
CA VAL A 365 -4.76 24.51 -9.03
C VAL A 365 -3.37 24.89 -8.48
N VAL A 366 -3.09 24.60 -7.22
CA VAL A 366 -1.77 24.84 -6.60
C VAL A 366 -0.68 24.02 -7.29
N ARG A 367 -0.95 22.76 -7.62
CA ARG A 367 -0.02 21.94 -8.41
C ARG A 367 0.31 22.56 -9.75
N THR A 368 -0.72 22.98 -10.51
CA THR A 368 -0.51 23.63 -11.81
C THR A 368 0.31 24.92 -11.69
N ILE A 369 0.09 25.73 -10.66
CA ILE A 369 0.90 26.93 -10.39
C ILE A 369 2.37 26.56 -10.13
N ASN A 370 2.63 25.52 -9.39
CA ASN A 370 4.00 25.06 -9.10
C ASN A 370 4.68 24.50 -10.36
N GLU A 371 3.96 23.72 -11.17
CA GLU A 371 4.44 23.24 -12.48
C GLU A 371 4.78 24.40 -13.43
N LEU A 372 3.94 25.43 -13.48
CA LEU A 372 4.23 26.63 -14.29
C LEU A 372 5.50 27.37 -13.82
N LYS A 373 5.73 27.43 -12.49
CA LYS A 373 6.96 28.04 -11.96
C LYS A 373 8.21 27.25 -12.37
N LEU A 374 8.14 25.93 -12.29
CA LEU A 374 9.23 25.04 -12.72
C LEU A 374 9.52 25.18 -14.22
N LEU A 375 8.47 25.22 -15.05
CA LEU A 375 8.63 25.45 -16.50
C LEU A 375 9.28 26.80 -16.80
N LYS A 376 8.99 27.84 -16.02
CA LYS A 376 9.63 29.13 -16.14
C LYS A 376 11.10 29.10 -15.71
N GLU A 377 11.41 28.45 -14.59
CA GLU A 377 12.78 28.29 -14.08
C GLU A 377 13.65 27.53 -15.08
N ASN A 378 13.08 26.54 -15.76
CA ASN A 378 13.76 25.76 -16.80
C ASN A 378 13.81 26.43 -18.18
N ASN A 379 13.25 27.64 -18.34
CA ASN A 379 13.07 28.32 -19.62
C ASN A 379 12.25 27.54 -20.66
N GLU A 380 11.33 26.69 -20.23
CA GLU A 380 10.46 25.85 -21.05
C GLU A 380 9.13 26.54 -21.42
N ILE A 381 8.86 27.73 -20.88
CA ILE A 381 7.66 28.52 -21.16
C ILE A 381 8.03 29.98 -21.41
N ASP A 382 7.37 30.58 -22.40
CA ASP A 382 7.49 32.02 -22.71
C ASP A 382 6.97 32.89 -21.55
N ILE A 383 7.64 34.03 -21.31
CA ILE A 383 7.36 34.93 -20.18
C ILE A 383 5.94 35.49 -20.25
N GLU A 384 5.46 35.86 -21.45
CA GLU A 384 4.10 36.41 -21.65
C GLU A 384 3.05 35.32 -21.35
N LYS A 385 3.25 34.13 -21.87
CA LYS A 385 2.36 32.97 -21.65
C LYS A 385 2.38 32.49 -20.18
N PHE A 386 3.53 32.57 -19.52
CA PHE A 386 3.63 32.30 -18.10
C PHE A 386 2.82 33.32 -17.30
N ALA A 387 2.93 34.62 -17.59
CA ALA A 387 2.19 35.67 -16.87
C ALA A 387 0.67 35.50 -17.03
N GLU A 388 0.20 35.24 -18.25
CA GLU A 388 -1.23 34.98 -18.55
C GLU A 388 -1.77 33.77 -17.73
N LEU A 389 -1.04 32.66 -17.76
CA LEU A 389 -1.45 31.45 -17.06
C LEU A 389 -1.41 31.61 -15.53
N MET A 390 -0.40 32.31 -15.02
CA MET A 390 -0.29 32.61 -13.58
C MET A 390 -1.43 33.50 -13.10
N GLU A 391 -1.81 34.51 -13.85
CA GLU A 391 -2.96 35.35 -13.53
C GLU A 391 -4.26 34.52 -13.51
N LYS A 392 -4.52 33.75 -14.57
CA LYS A 392 -5.68 32.87 -14.69
C LYS A 392 -5.81 31.89 -13.50
N TYR A 393 -4.74 31.22 -13.13
CA TYR A 393 -4.78 30.25 -12.03
C TYR A 393 -4.82 30.91 -10.66
N SER A 394 -4.24 32.10 -10.49
CA SER A 394 -4.33 32.89 -9.27
C SER A 394 -5.77 33.39 -9.00
N VAL A 395 -6.47 33.84 -10.04
CA VAL A 395 -7.89 34.20 -9.96
C VAL A 395 -8.73 32.97 -9.57
N LYS A 396 -8.48 31.83 -10.23
CA LYS A 396 -9.17 30.56 -9.93
C LYS A 396 -8.95 30.10 -8.48
N LEU A 397 -7.74 30.24 -7.96
CA LEU A 397 -7.41 29.92 -6.58
C LEU A 397 -8.21 30.80 -5.58
N LYS A 398 -8.24 32.11 -5.80
CA LYS A 398 -9.02 33.06 -4.97
C LYS A 398 -10.52 32.73 -4.97
N MET A 399 -11.08 32.34 -6.13
CA MET A 399 -12.49 31.94 -6.22
C MET A 399 -12.78 30.68 -5.41
N ILE A 400 -11.89 29.70 -5.43
CA ILE A 400 -12.03 28.46 -4.67
C ILE A 400 -11.92 28.75 -3.16
N ASP A 401 -10.97 29.57 -2.74
CA ASP A 401 -10.80 29.96 -1.34
C ASP A 401 -12.04 30.67 -0.79
N SER A 402 -12.57 31.65 -1.53
CA SER A 402 -13.82 32.31 -1.17
C SER A 402 -15.00 31.34 -1.06
N ALA A 403 -15.07 30.34 -1.93
CA ALA A 403 -16.12 29.32 -1.86
C ALA A 403 -15.97 28.40 -0.64
N ILE A 404 -14.73 28.02 -0.27
CA ILE A 404 -14.44 27.23 0.94
C ILE A 404 -14.81 28.02 2.21
N GLU A 405 -14.45 29.30 2.27
CA GLU A 405 -14.79 30.17 3.39
C GLU A 405 -16.32 30.36 3.58
N LYS A 406 -17.06 30.50 2.47
CA LYS A 406 -18.53 30.58 2.50
C LYS A 406 -19.18 29.30 3.02
N LEU A 407 -18.57 28.13 2.77
CA LEU A 407 -19.04 26.84 3.29
C LEU A 407 -18.62 26.58 4.75
N ALA A 408 -17.58 27.25 5.22
CA ALA A 408 -17.16 27.17 6.63
C ALA A 408 -17.97 28.07 7.56
N LYS A 409 -18.65 29.09 7.02
CA LYS A 409 -19.51 30.02 7.76
C LYS A 409 -20.99 29.60 7.82
N LYS A 410 -21.36 28.51 7.15
CA LYS A 410 -22.66 27.83 7.23
C LYS A 410 -22.61 26.61 8.10
#